data_c3d88de59da7d37a53482de05de72571
#
_entry.id   c3d88de59da7d37a53482de05de72571
#
_cell.length_a   1.000
_cell.length_b   1.000
_cell.length_c   1.000
_cell.angle_alpha   90.00
_cell.angle_beta   90.00
_cell.angle_gamma   90.00
#
_symmetry.space_group_name_H-M   'P 1'
#
loop_
_entity.id
_entity.type
_entity.pdbx_description
1 polymer ?
#
loop_
_entity_poly.entity_id
_entity_poly.type
_entity_poly.pdbx_seq_one_letter_code
_entity_poly.pdbx_strand_id
1 'polypeptide(L)' 'MKFILTFIFCSGMAGTGLPPIEYEKTYPDLYTCLDAGYKESIVQLKNIGPADVNQKMIFIKFFCSPTQET' A
#
# COMPACT_ATOMS: atom_id res chain seq x y z
N MET A 1 15.38 -9.09 11.76
CA MET A 1 14.89 -7.81 11.23
C MET A 1 13.47 -8.00 10.70
N LYS A 2 12.60 -7.10 11.08
CA LYS A 2 11.23 -7.15 10.61
C LYS A 2 10.96 -6.02 9.66
N PHE A 3 9.90 -6.15 8.88
CA PHE A 3 9.53 -5.14 7.89
C PHE A 3 8.12 -4.64 8.16
N ILE A 4 7.94 -3.34 8.02
CA ILE A 4 6.63 -2.69 8.16
C ILE A 4 6.11 -2.38 6.78
N LEU A 5 4.85 -2.72 6.53
CA LEU A 5 4.19 -2.47 5.26
C LEU A 5 3.48 -1.12 5.30
N THR A 6 3.78 -0.27 4.33
CA THR A 6 3.18 1.06 4.23
C THR A 6 2.53 1.22 2.86
N PHE A 7 1.29 1.68 2.83
CA PHE A 7 0.56 1.94 1.60
C PHE A 7 0.40 3.43 1.38
N ILE A 8 0.46 3.82 0.10
CA ILE A 8 0.20 5.20 -0.30
C ILE A 8 -0.86 5.16 -1.40
N PHE A 9 -1.97 5.85 -1.17
CA PHE A 9 -3.04 5.96 -2.15
C PHE A 9 -2.89 7.29 -2.87
N CYS A 10 -2.86 7.23 -4.20
CA CYS A 10 -2.64 8.43 -5.01
C CYS A 10 -3.77 8.61 -6.00
N SER A 11 -4.06 9.87 -6.34
CA SER A 11 -5.02 10.19 -7.38
C SER A 11 -4.35 11.12 -8.38
N GLY A 12 -4.29 10.67 -9.64
CA GLY A 12 -3.69 11.48 -10.70
C GLY A 12 -4.49 12.73 -11.03
N MET A 13 -5.79 12.68 -10.82
CA MET A 13 -6.66 13.83 -11.14
C MET A 13 -6.52 14.96 -10.14
N ALA A 14 -6.36 14.62 -8.88
CA ALA A 14 -6.30 15.62 -7.83
C ALA A 14 -4.94 16.28 -7.73
N GLY A 15 -3.91 15.66 -8.29
CA GLY A 15 -2.56 16.17 -8.16
C GLY A 15 -2.01 16.12 -6.74
N THR A 16 -2.76 15.54 -5.83
CA THR A 16 -2.35 15.40 -4.45
C THR A 16 -2.42 13.96 -4.04
N GLY A 17 -1.37 13.48 -3.42
CA GLY A 17 -1.40 12.16 -2.84
C GLY A 17 -2.14 12.17 -1.52
N LEU A 18 -2.77 11.07 -1.20
CA LEU A 18 -3.34 10.89 0.12
C LEU A 18 -2.21 10.58 1.09
N PRO A 19 -2.42 10.89 2.38
CA PRO A 19 -1.40 10.54 3.37
C PRO A 19 -1.10 9.05 3.36
N PRO A 20 0.16 8.66 3.60
CA PRO A 20 0.50 7.25 3.67
C PRO A 20 -0.28 6.57 4.78
N ILE A 21 -0.73 5.36 4.49
CA ILE A 21 -1.39 4.54 5.49
C ILE A 21 -0.43 3.46 5.89
N GLU A 22 0.02 3.49 7.12
CA GLU A 22 0.96 2.52 7.62
C GLU A 22 0.19 1.36 8.23
N TYR A 23 0.48 0.16 7.75
CA TYR A 23 -0.08 -1.04 8.34
C TYR A 23 0.68 -1.36 9.61
N GLU A 24 -0.05 -1.63 10.66
CA GLU A 24 0.56 -1.99 11.94
C GLU A 24 1.01 -3.43 11.99
N LYS A 25 1.14 -4.06 10.85
CA LYS A 25 1.63 -5.43 10.76
C LYS A 25 3.09 -5.44 10.39
N THR A 26 3.84 -6.28 11.07
CA THR A 26 5.22 -6.53 10.73
C THR A 26 5.34 -7.92 10.14
N TYR A 27 6.36 -8.08 9.30
CA TYR A 27 6.60 -9.33 8.61
C TYR A 27 8.05 -9.76 8.86
N PRO A 28 8.30 -11.07 8.90
CA PRO A 28 9.63 -11.54 9.29
C PRO A 28 10.72 -11.28 8.26
N ASP A 29 10.33 -11.09 6.99
CA ASP A 29 11.29 -10.90 5.93
C ASP A 29 10.69 -10.06 4.81
N LEU A 30 11.54 -9.61 3.91
CA LEU A 30 11.13 -8.75 2.82
C LEU A 30 10.16 -9.46 1.86
N TYR A 31 10.44 -10.71 1.56
CA TYR A 31 9.59 -11.46 0.63
C TYR A 31 8.15 -11.53 1.14
N THR A 32 7.97 -11.87 2.40
CA THR A 32 6.64 -11.98 2.99
C THR A 32 5.93 -10.64 3.02
N CYS A 33 6.67 -9.58 3.32
CA CYS A 33 6.10 -8.24 3.31
C CYS A 33 5.65 -7.82 1.92
N LEU A 34 6.47 -8.07 0.90
CA LEU A 34 6.11 -7.75 -0.48
C LEU A 34 4.92 -8.55 -0.96
N ASP A 35 4.88 -9.84 -0.63
CA ASP A 35 3.76 -10.69 -1.02
C ASP A 35 2.46 -10.16 -0.41
N ALA A 36 2.49 -9.83 0.86
CA ALA A 36 1.32 -9.27 1.53
C ALA A 36 0.93 -7.93 0.91
N GLY A 37 1.91 -7.10 0.57
CA GLY A 37 1.66 -5.80 -0.03
C GLY A 37 0.95 -5.91 -1.37
N TYR A 38 1.39 -6.81 -2.23
CA TYR A 38 0.74 -7.00 -3.52
C TYR A 38 -0.67 -7.54 -3.36
N LYS A 39 -0.85 -8.51 -2.49
CA LYS A 39 -2.18 -9.08 -2.25
C LYS A 39 -3.15 -8.04 -1.70
N GLU A 40 -2.71 -7.28 -0.73
CA GLU A 40 -3.55 -6.26 -0.12
C GLU A 40 -3.84 -5.13 -1.08
N SER A 41 -2.89 -4.78 -1.94
CA SER A 41 -3.11 -3.76 -2.96
C SER A 41 -4.24 -4.16 -3.90
N ILE A 42 -4.28 -5.42 -4.29
CA ILE A 42 -5.35 -5.92 -5.16
C ILE A 42 -6.69 -5.84 -4.46
N VAL A 43 -6.73 -6.22 -3.18
CA VAL A 43 -7.98 -6.16 -2.40
C VAL A 43 -8.47 -4.71 -2.33
N GLN A 44 -7.59 -3.77 -2.03
CA GLN A 44 -7.98 -2.37 -1.92
C GLN A 44 -8.43 -1.80 -3.25
N LEU A 45 -7.76 -2.19 -4.33
CA LEU A 45 -8.14 -1.75 -5.66
C LEU A 45 -9.56 -2.20 -6.01
N LYS A 46 -9.89 -3.44 -5.69
CA LYS A 46 -11.22 -3.97 -5.94
C LYS A 46 -12.28 -3.31 -5.06
N ASN A 47 -11.92 -2.97 -3.84
CA ASN A 47 -12.84 -2.27 -2.94
C ASN A 47 -13.18 -0.88 -3.43
N ILE A 48 -12.20 -0.18 -4.01
CA ILE A 48 -12.45 1.14 -4.61
C ILE A 48 -13.35 1.02 -5.83
N GLY A 49 -13.09 0.01 -6.65
CA GLY A 49 -13.91 -0.27 -7.82
C GLY A 49 -13.39 0.40 -9.08
N PRO A 50 -13.76 -0.18 -10.25
CA PRO A 50 -13.23 0.32 -11.52
C PRO A 50 -13.72 1.71 -11.89
N ALA A 51 -14.92 2.08 -11.48
CA ALA A 51 -15.45 3.39 -11.83
C ALA A 51 -14.62 4.52 -11.21
N ASP A 52 -14.37 4.43 -9.91
CA ASP A 52 -13.59 5.45 -9.23
C ASP A 52 -12.13 5.42 -9.64
N VAL A 53 -11.56 4.22 -9.80
CA VAL A 53 -10.18 4.08 -10.22
C VAL A 53 -9.95 4.75 -11.57
N ASN A 54 -10.82 4.46 -12.53
CA ASN A 54 -10.66 5.01 -13.87
C ASN A 54 -10.97 6.49 -13.93
N GLN A 55 -11.98 6.93 -13.19
CA GLN A 55 -12.42 8.31 -13.24
C GLN A 55 -11.44 9.26 -12.54
N LYS A 56 -10.91 8.84 -11.41
CA LYS A 56 -10.01 9.68 -10.61
C LYS A 56 -8.55 9.30 -10.80
N MET A 57 -8.27 8.29 -11.62
CA MET A 57 -6.92 7.81 -11.87
C MET A 57 -6.23 7.42 -10.56
N ILE A 58 -6.93 6.63 -9.76
CA ILE A 58 -6.41 6.20 -8.47
C ILE A 58 -5.41 5.06 -8.67
N PHE A 59 -4.30 5.15 -7.97
CA PHE A 59 -3.34 4.05 -7.96
C PHE A 59 -2.77 3.89 -6.56
N ILE A 60 -2.27 2.69 -6.29
CA ILE A 60 -1.78 2.33 -4.97
C ILE A 60 -0.31 1.99 -5.09
N LYS A 61 0.49 2.63 -4.23
CA LYS A 61 1.89 2.27 -4.07
C LYS A 61 2.08 1.70 -2.69
N PHE A 62 3.06 0.84 -2.54
CA PHE A 62 3.41 0.37 -1.22
C PHE A 62 4.91 0.13 -1.15
N PHE A 63 5.41 0.12 0.05
CA PHE A 63 6.81 -0.24 0.27
C PHE A 63 6.95 -0.92 1.62
N CYS A 64 8.02 -1.69 1.73
CA CYS A 64 8.34 -2.39 2.96
C CYS A 64 9.59 -1.76 3.55
N SER A 65 9.49 -1.30 4.78
CA SER A 65 10.59 -0.65 5.47
C SER A 65 11.11 -1.54 6.58
N PRO A 66 12.42 -1.70 6.70
CA PRO A 66 12.96 -2.45 7.82
C PRO A 66 12.71 -1.70 9.12
N THR A 67 12.39 -2.47 10.15
CA THR A 67 12.23 -1.92 11.48
C THR A 67 13.15 -2.64 12.43
N GLN A 68 13.77 -1.87 13.29
CA GLN A 68 14.62 -2.44 14.32
C GLN A 68 13.80 -2.59 15.57
N GLU A 69 13.53 -3.84 15.90
CA GLU A 69 12.90 -4.13 17.18
C GLU A 69 13.94 -4.71 18.10
N THR A 70 14.06 -4.09 19.21
CA THR A 70 14.93 -4.61 20.25
C THR A 70 14.13 -5.44 21.22
#